data_6a8c936a8bfa77dfd11fe402898c7d55
#
_entry.id   6a8c936a8bfa77dfd11fe402898c7d55
#
_cell.length_a   1.000
_cell.length_b   1.000
_cell.length_c   1.000
_cell.angle_alpha   90.00
_cell.angle_beta   90.00
_cell.angle_gamma   90.00
#
_symmetry.space_group_name_H-M   'P 1'
#
loop_
_entity.id
_entity.type
_entity.pdbx_description
1 polymer ?
#
loop_
_entity_poly.entity_id
_entity_poly.type
_entity_poly.pdbx_seq_one_letter_code
_entity_poly.pdbx_strand_id
1 'polypeptide(L)'
;MLAAVASFLDARKQGGQWLLRVEDIDPPREQPGASDEILTALDCYGFEWDGPVTYQSASREAHDEAIKALLEAGKAYRCGCSRRDLATAPRGSLGVIYPGTCRARCDATEAALRVLTDDKSVSFDDRLQGHQEQCLETESGDFIVHRRDGLIAYQLAVVVDDHLQGITDIVRGIDLMDSTPRQIWLQLLLGYATPAYCHIPVAINDRGQKLSKSHGTKRVPLDQPERMLFAALQTLGQHPPAELNSAGLADIWAWALDNWNIQVLNAQTEIIPFLNALAETENGLS
;
A
#
# COMPACT_ATOMS: atom_id res chain seq x y z
N MET A 1 -2.07 -9.83 6.14
CA MET A 1 -1.18 -10.99 6.40
C MET A 1 -0.12 -11.17 5.29
N LEU A 2 -0.47 -11.55 4.04
CA LEU A 2 0.54 -11.84 3.01
C LEU A 2 1.53 -10.69 2.77
N ALA A 3 1.07 -9.45 2.67
CA ALA A 3 1.94 -8.30 2.49
C ALA A 3 2.88 -8.07 3.69
N ALA A 4 2.40 -8.30 4.92
CA ALA A 4 3.25 -8.21 6.10
C ALA A 4 4.34 -9.30 6.10
N VAL A 5 3.98 -10.57 5.82
CA VAL A 5 4.96 -11.67 5.72
C VAL A 5 5.99 -11.39 4.63
N ALA A 6 5.53 -10.99 3.44
CA ALA A 6 6.43 -10.74 2.32
C ALA A 6 7.38 -9.55 2.58
N SER A 7 6.87 -8.42 3.08
CA SER A 7 7.69 -7.23 3.36
C SER A 7 8.67 -7.48 4.51
N PHE A 8 8.24 -8.18 5.57
CA PHE A 8 9.10 -8.54 6.69
C PHE A 8 10.25 -9.45 6.25
N LEU A 9 9.94 -10.56 5.56
CA LEU A 9 10.96 -11.51 5.10
C LEU A 9 11.91 -10.87 4.08
N ASP A 10 11.39 -10.04 3.18
CA ASP A 10 12.21 -9.36 2.19
C ASP A 10 13.19 -8.36 2.85
N ALA A 11 12.72 -7.57 3.84
CA ALA A 11 13.56 -6.67 4.61
C ALA A 11 14.65 -7.45 5.38
N ARG A 12 14.29 -8.51 6.09
CA ARG A 12 15.24 -9.34 6.86
C ARG A 12 16.26 -10.04 5.96
N LYS A 13 15.82 -10.56 4.80
CA LYS A 13 16.71 -11.21 3.82
C LYS A 13 17.78 -10.28 3.27
N GLN A 14 17.46 -9.00 3.16
CA GLN A 14 18.40 -7.95 2.73
C GLN A 14 19.22 -7.36 3.88
N GLY A 15 19.06 -7.85 5.12
CA GLY A 15 19.71 -7.30 6.31
C GLY A 15 19.20 -5.92 6.71
N GLY A 16 18.01 -5.55 6.23
CA GLY A 16 17.36 -4.28 6.47
C GLY A 16 16.49 -4.26 7.74
N GLN A 17 15.94 -3.09 8.01
CA GLN A 17 14.96 -2.84 9.07
C GLN A 17 13.55 -2.93 8.53
N TRP A 18 12.62 -3.44 9.35
CA TRP A 18 11.20 -3.46 9.05
C TRP A 18 10.44 -2.60 10.06
N LEU A 19 9.88 -1.50 9.58
CA LEU A 19 9.23 -0.49 10.41
C LEU A 19 7.71 -0.64 10.37
N LEU A 20 7.03 -0.23 11.44
CA LEU A 20 5.58 -0.14 11.48
C LEU A 20 5.10 1.30 11.51
N ARG A 21 4.17 1.62 10.60
CA ARG A 21 3.44 2.89 10.55
C ARG A 21 1.95 2.62 10.50
N VAL A 22 1.21 3.23 11.42
CA VAL A 22 -0.25 3.27 11.41
C VAL A 22 -0.69 4.47 10.58
N GLU A 23 -1.51 4.24 9.55
CA GLU A 23 -1.99 5.29 8.65
C GLU A 23 -3.38 5.78 9.12
N ASP A 24 -3.39 6.61 10.17
CA ASP A 24 -4.54 7.12 10.92
C ASP A 24 -4.95 8.56 10.51
N ILE A 25 -4.87 8.89 9.22
CA ILE A 25 -5.18 10.24 8.69
C ILE A 25 -6.55 10.36 8.01
N ASP A 26 -7.39 9.35 8.09
CA ASP A 26 -8.75 9.38 7.55
C ASP A 26 -9.81 9.02 8.62
N PRO A 27 -9.95 9.86 9.67
CA PRO A 27 -10.83 9.59 10.80
C PRO A 27 -12.25 9.17 10.42
N PRO A 28 -12.88 9.67 9.34
CA PRO A 28 -14.22 9.23 8.93
C PRO A 28 -14.32 7.74 8.54
N ARG A 29 -13.21 7.08 8.19
CA ARG A 29 -13.16 5.66 7.80
C ARG A 29 -12.44 4.80 8.81
N GLU A 30 -11.81 5.39 9.79
CA GLU A 30 -11.10 4.69 10.84
C GLU A 30 -12.08 3.96 11.77
N GLN A 31 -11.74 2.73 12.13
CA GLN A 31 -12.49 1.96 13.11
C GLN A 31 -11.78 2.04 14.47
N PRO A 32 -12.47 2.49 15.54
CA PRO A 32 -11.85 2.56 16.86
C PRO A 32 -11.27 1.20 17.29
N GLY A 33 -10.02 1.21 17.77
CA GLY A 33 -9.30 0.02 18.20
C GLY A 33 -8.67 -0.83 17.09
N ALA A 34 -8.86 -0.49 15.80
CA ALA A 34 -8.31 -1.27 14.69
C ALA A 34 -6.77 -1.31 14.72
N SER A 35 -6.13 -0.22 15.09
CA SER A 35 -4.66 -0.17 15.21
C SER A 35 -4.14 -1.13 16.26
N ASP A 36 -4.74 -1.13 17.46
CA ASP A 36 -4.34 -2.03 18.54
C ASP A 36 -4.58 -3.50 18.18
N GLU A 37 -5.69 -3.80 17.49
CA GLU A 37 -5.98 -5.15 17.00
C GLU A 37 -4.94 -5.62 15.97
N ILE A 38 -4.52 -4.75 15.07
CA ILE A 38 -3.49 -5.07 14.06
C ILE A 38 -2.15 -5.31 14.74
N LEU A 39 -1.74 -4.44 15.66
CA LEU A 39 -0.49 -4.60 16.40
C LEU A 39 -0.48 -5.87 17.25
N THR A 40 -1.59 -6.16 17.94
CA THR A 40 -1.78 -7.42 18.68
C THR A 40 -1.67 -8.64 17.77
N ALA A 41 -2.25 -8.57 16.56
CA ALA A 41 -2.15 -9.65 15.60
C ALA A 41 -0.70 -9.85 15.13
N LEU A 42 0.02 -8.77 14.79
CA LEU A 42 1.42 -8.87 14.37
C LEU A 42 2.29 -9.51 15.47
N ASP A 43 2.12 -9.06 16.72
CA ASP A 43 2.82 -9.64 17.88
C ASP A 43 2.49 -11.13 18.07
N CYS A 44 1.20 -11.49 18.03
CA CYS A 44 0.73 -12.88 18.15
C CYS A 44 1.30 -13.79 17.05
N TYR A 45 1.54 -13.27 15.86
CA TYR A 45 2.17 -13.97 14.74
C TYR A 45 3.70 -13.97 14.80
N GLY A 46 4.30 -13.40 15.85
CA GLY A 46 5.74 -13.37 16.06
C GLY A 46 6.50 -12.45 15.10
N PHE A 47 5.88 -11.38 14.60
CA PHE A 47 6.61 -10.36 13.86
C PHE A 47 7.44 -9.52 14.83
N GLU A 48 8.68 -9.28 14.45
CA GLU A 48 9.61 -8.40 15.15
C GLU A 48 9.89 -7.18 14.28
N TRP A 49 9.41 -6.01 14.71
CA TRP A 49 9.68 -4.75 14.00
C TRP A 49 10.76 -3.94 14.70
N ASP A 50 11.38 -3.05 13.94
CA ASP A 50 12.47 -2.21 14.43
C ASP A 50 11.95 -0.83 14.85
N GLY A 51 12.41 -0.35 15.97
CA GLY A 51 12.05 0.96 16.51
C GLY A 51 10.60 1.08 17.02
N PRO A 52 10.13 2.29 17.28
CA PRO A 52 8.77 2.53 17.74
C PRO A 52 7.76 2.42 16.59
N VAL A 53 6.52 2.04 16.94
CA VAL A 53 5.39 2.20 16.01
C VAL A 53 5.15 3.70 15.80
N THR A 54 5.10 4.12 14.55
CA THR A 54 4.80 5.51 14.19
C THR A 54 3.34 5.66 13.77
N TYR A 55 2.79 6.86 13.96
CA TYR A 55 1.44 7.20 13.56
C TYR A 55 1.50 8.35 12.55
N GLN A 56 0.84 8.21 11.43
CA GLN A 56 0.86 9.17 10.34
C GLN A 56 0.29 10.54 10.77
N SER A 57 -0.69 10.54 11.68
CA SER A 57 -1.25 11.76 12.29
C SER A 57 -0.20 12.60 13.03
N ALA A 58 0.87 11.99 13.55
CA ALA A 58 1.97 12.69 14.21
C ALA A 58 2.87 13.46 13.23
N SER A 59 2.84 13.13 11.94
CA SER A 59 3.65 13.79 10.89
C SER A 59 2.95 14.99 10.24
N ARG A 60 1.84 15.47 10.80
CA ARG A 60 1.01 16.53 10.21
C ARG A 60 1.80 17.77 9.81
N GLU A 61 2.72 18.22 10.64
CA GLU A 61 3.55 19.40 10.36
C GLU A 61 4.39 19.20 9.09
N ALA A 62 5.02 18.04 8.94
CA ALA A 62 5.83 17.72 7.76
C ALA A 62 4.96 17.59 6.48
N HIS A 63 3.75 17.07 6.60
CA HIS A 63 2.81 17.07 5.48
C HIS A 63 2.43 18.50 5.04
N ASP A 64 2.18 19.39 6.00
CA ASP A 64 1.84 20.79 5.72
C ASP A 64 3.04 21.55 5.13
N GLU A 65 4.27 21.27 5.58
CA GLU A 65 5.51 21.81 4.99
C GLU A 65 5.69 21.35 3.54
N ALA A 66 5.46 20.07 3.23
CA ALA A 66 5.53 19.55 1.88
C ALA A 66 4.50 20.21 0.95
N ILE A 67 3.27 20.41 1.44
CA ILE A 67 2.23 21.17 0.71
C ILE A 67 2.70 22.59 0.43
N LYS A 68 3.24 23.28 1.44
CA LYS A 68 3.74 24.63 1.31
C LYS A 68 4.85 24.70 0.25
N ALA A 69 5.81 23.79 0.30
CA ALA A 69 6.89 23.72 -0.69
C ALA A 69 6.35 23.53 -2.13
N LEU A 70 5.36 22.66 -2.32
CA LEU A 70 4.72 22.45 -3.63
C LEU A 70 4.00 23.72 -4.13
N LEU A 71 3.33 24.46 -3.24
CA LEU A 71 2.65 25.72 -3.58
C LEU A 71 3.65 26.82 -3.92
N GLU A 72 4.70 27.02 -3.14
CA GLU A 72 5.75 28.01 -3.35
C GLU A 72 6.52 27.76 -4.65
N ALA A 73 6.74 26.49 -5.00
CA ALA A 73 7.35 26.08 -6.26
C ALA A 73 6.38 26.18 -7.47
N GLY A 74 5.12 26.58 -7.26
CA GLY A 74 4.11 26.61 -8.31
C GLY A 74 3.75 25.22 -8.88
N LYS A 75 4.00 24.15 -8.10
CA LYS A 75 3.73 22.75 -8.47
C LYS A 75 2.38 22.24 -7.95
N ALA A 76 1.72 23.00 -7.09
CA ALA A 76 0.36 22.74 -6.63
C ALA A 76 -0.50 24.01 -6.71
N TYR A 77 -1.81 23.83 -6.77
CA TYR A 77 -2.77 24.89 -6.88
C TYR A 77 -4.13 24.52 -6.26
N ARG A 78 -4.95 25.52 -6.00
CA ARG A 78 -6.29 25.35 -5.42
C ARG A 78 -7.29 24.90 -6.47
N CYS A 79 -8.16 23.94 -6.11
CA CYS A 79 -9.22 23.41 -6.97
C CYS A 79 -10.56 23.36 -6.25
N GLY A 80 -11.53 24.10 -6.76
CA GLY A 80 -12.91 24.16 -6.26
C GLY A 80 -13.86 23.13 -6.89
N CYS A 81 -13.42 22.34 -7.88
CA CYS A 81 -14.28 21.39 -8.58
C CYS A 81 -14.85 20.33 -7.64
N SER A 82 -16.17 20.13 -7.69
CA SER A 82 -16.86 19.01 -7.04
C SER A 82 -16.84 17.75 -7.92
N ARG A 83 -17.27 16.61 -7.37
CA ARG A 83 -17.47 15.37 -8.17
C ARG A 83 -18.49 15.57 -9.30
N ARG A 84 -19.49 16.45 -9.08
CA ARG A 84 -20.52 16.76 -10.07
C ARG A 84 -19.92 17.53 -11.25
N ASP A 85 -19.02 18.50 -10.99
CA ASP A 85 -18.35 19.28 -12.03
C ASP A 85 -17.45 18.41 -12.92
N LEU A 86 -16.98 17.28 -12.39
CA LEU A 86 -16.13 16.32 -13.08
C LEU A 86 -16.90 15.11 -13.64
N ALA A 87 -18.25 15.10 -13.56
CA ALA A 87 -19.04 13.94 -13.97
C ALA A 87 -18.91 13.60 -15.47
N THR A 88 -18.68 14.62 -16.29
CA THR A 88 -18.53 14.49 -17.77
C THR A 88 -17.07 14.48 -18.22
N ALA A 89 -16.12 14.59 -17.28
CA ALA A 89 -14.70 14.54 -17.63
C ALA A 89 -14.29 13.15 -18.14
N PRO A 90 -13.29 13.06 -19.02
CA PRO A 90 -12.75 11.79 -19.50
C PRO A 90 -12.33 10.90 -18.35
N ARG A 91 -12.30 9.58 -18.62
CA ARG A 91 -11.83 8.59 -17.65
C ARG A 91 -10.68 7.80 -18.26
N GLY A 92 -9.58 7.71 -17.52
CA GLY A 92 -8.44 6.85 -17.81
C GLY A 92 -8.45 5.60 -16.93
N SER A 93 -7.37 4.85 -16.95
CA SER A 93 -7.15 3.67 -16.12
C SER A 93 -7.25 3.97 -14.62
N LEU A 94 -6.79 5.15 -14.21
CA LEU A 94 -6.78 5.61 -12.81
C LEU A 94 -8.06 6.36 -12.37
N GLY A 95 -9.09 6.36 -13.20
CA GLY A 95 -10.36 7.01 -12.90
C GLY A 95 -10.62 8.26 -13.70
N VAL A 96 -11.17 9.31 -13.07
CA VAL A 96 -11.49 10.57 -13.75
C VAL A 96 -10.19 11.34 -14.05
N ILE A 97 -9.97 11.63 -15.34
CA ILE A 97 -8.87 12.51 -15.77
C ILE A 97 -9.28 13.96 -15.48
N TYR A 98 -8.53 14.62 -14.62
CA TYR A 98 -8.84 16.02 -14.29
C TYR A 98 -8.48 16.96 -15.44
N PRO A 99 -9.43 17.73 -15.97
CA PRO A 99 -9.20 18.55 -17.19
C PRO A 99 -8.42 19.86 -16.95
N GLY A 100 -7.85 20.08 -15.78
CA GLY A 100 -7.08 21.30 -15.49
C GLY A 100 -7.89 22.56 -15.24
N THR A 101 -9.21 22.49 -15.06
CA THR A 101 -10.14 23.63 -14.99
C THR A 101 -9.69 24.76 -14.05
N CYS A 102 -9.07 24.42 -12.91
CA CYS A 102 -8.64 25.42 -11.93
C CYS A 102 -7.14 25.74 -11.99
N ARG A 103 -6.39 25.25 -12.99
CA ARG A 103 -4.93 25.52 -13.10
C ARG A 103 -4.62 27.01 -13.14
N ALA A 104 -5.42 27.80 -13.90
CA ALA A 104 -5.20 29.24 -14.03
C ALA A 104 -5.83 30.06 -12.89
N ARG A 105 -6.96 29.62 -12.36
CA ARG A 105 -7.72 30.36 -11.34
C ARG A 105 -8.70 29.48 -10.59
N CYS A 106 -8.80 29.72 -9.28
CA CYS A 106 -9.81 29.11 -8.42
C CYS A 106 -10.37 30.18 -7.47
N ASP A 107 -11.66 30.50 -7.61
CA ASP A 107 -12.35 31.48 -6.79
C ASP A 107 -13.09 30.84 -5.59
N ALA A 108 -13.03 29.54 -5.42
CA ALA A 108 -13.69 28.83 -4.33
C ALA A 108 -13.05 29.20 -2.98
N THR A 109 -13.87 29.52 -1.98
CA THR A 109 -13.42 29.76 -0.59
C THR A 109 -12.88 28.48 0.04
N GLU A 110 -13.55 27.36 -0.17
CA GLU A 110 -13.11 26.05 0.22
C GLU A 110 -12.60 25.28 -1.00
N ALA A 111 -11.35 24.89 -0.99
CA ALA A 111 -10.70 24.25 -2.13
C ALA A 111 -9.83 23.09 -1.69
N ALA A 112 -9.81 22.03 -2.49
CA ALA A 112 -8.76 21.02 -2.44
C ALA A 112 -7.46 21.59 -3.05
N LEU A 113 -6.32 20.95 -2.77
CA LEU A 113 -5.07 21.23 -3.47
C LEU A 113 -4.77 20.08 -4.42
N ARG A 114 -4.42 20.44 -5.66
CA ARG A 114 -3.95 19.48 -6.67
C ARG A 114 -2.51 19.75 -7.03
N VAL A 115 -1.79 18.66 -7.30
CA VAL A 115 -0.45 18.71 -7.90
C VAL A 115 -0.60 18.77 -9.42
N LEU A 116 0.21 19.64 -10.05
CA LEU A 116 0.33 19.71 -11.50
C LEU A 116 1.04 18.48 -12.03
N THR A 117 0.47 17.88 -13.05
CA THR A 117 1.11 16.86 -13.89
C THR A 117 1.52 17.48 -15.22
N ASP A 118 2.44 16.85 -15.91
CA ASP A 118 2.84 17.19 -17.27
C ASP A 118 2.74 15.96 -18.20
N ASP A 119 3.08 16.15 -19.46
CA ASP A 119 3.02 15.14 -20.52
C ASP A 119 4.17 14.14 -20.51
N LYS A 120 5.05 14.21 -19.51
CA LYS A 120 6.16 13.28 -19.38
C LYS A 120 5.72 11.98 -18.73
N SER A 121 6.25 10.89 -19.24
CA SER A 121 6.07 9.59 -18.62
C SER A 121 6.84 9.49 -17.31
N VAL A 122 6.20 8.92 -16.29
CA VAL A 122 6.84 8.43 -15.09
C VAL A 122 7.09 6.94 -15.27
N SER A 123 8.35 6.54 -15.20
CA SER A 123 8.74 5.12 -15.35
C SER A 123 9.49 4.63 -14.11
N PHE A 124 9.36 3.34 -13.83
CA PHE A 124 10.11 2.65 -12.78
C PHE A 124 10.18 1.15 -13.09
N ASP A 125 11.17 0.49 -12.52
CA ASP A 125 11.32 -0.96 -12.63
C ASP A 125 10.84 -1.61 -11.32
N ASP A 126 9.71 -2.34 -11.42
CA ASP A 126 9.20 -3.13 -10.30
C ASP A 126 9.93 -4.47 -10.23
N ARG A 127 10.33 -4.88 -9.02
CA ARG A 127 11.14 -6.08 -8.80
C ARG A 127 10.44 -7.40 -9.20
N LEU A 128 9.09 -7.40 -9.29
CA LEU A 128 8.29 -8.57 -9.70
C LEU A 128 7.52 -8.34 -11.00
N GLN A 129 7.05 -7.12 -11.24
CA GLN A 129 6.18 -6.81 -12.38
C GLN A 129 6.93 -6.22 -13.57
N GLY A 130 8.27 -6.05 -13.44
CA GLY A 130 9.12 -5.50 -14.49
C GLY A 130 8.90 -4.02 -14.75
N HIS A 131 9.26 -3.57 -15.94
CA HIS A 131 9.20 -2.16 -16.32
C HIS A 131 7.76 -1.66 -16.39
N GLN A 132 7.51 -0.52 -15.71
CA GLN A 132 6.24 0.19 -15.67
C GLN A 132 6.44 1.61 -16.18
N GLU A 133 5.51 2.10 -16.98
CA GLU A 133 5.54 3.46 -17.51
C GLU A 133 4.12 4.03 -17.58
N GLN A 134 3.93 5.29 -17.18
CA GLN A 134 2.63 5.95 -17.19
C GLN A 134 2.78 7.45 -17.41
N CYS A 135 1.96 8.02 -18.29
CA CYS A 135 1.79 9.46 -18.43
C CYS A 135 0.64 9.93 -17.54
N LEU A 136 0.96 10.61 -16.44
CA LEU A 136 -0.05 11.03 -15.46
C LEU A 136 -1.06 12.03 -16.03
N GLU A 137 -0.67 12.92 -16.94
CA GLU A 137 -1.59 13.91 -17.51
C GLU A 137 -2.74 13.26 -18.27
N THR A 138 -2.47 12.16 -18.99
CA THR A 138 -3.47 11.45 -19.80
C THR A 138 -4.23 10.37 -19.04
N GLU A 139 -3.67 9.86 -17.92
CA GLU A 139 -4.24 8.74 -17.15
C GLU A 139 -5.05 9.19 -15.92
N SER A 140 -4.63 10.24 -15.24
CA SER A 140 -5.30 10.76 -14.05
C SER A 140 -5.53 12.26 -14.07
N GLY A 141 -4.74 13.00 -14.85
CA GLY A 141 -4.62 14.44 -14.71
C GLY A 141 -4.06 14.84 -13.35
N ASP A 142 -4.16 16.10 -13.03
CA ASP A 142 -3.74 16.63 -11.73
C ASP A 142 -4.50 15.98 -10.60
N PHE A 143 -3.80 15.44 -9.61
CA PHE A 143 -4.41 14.70 -8.53
C PHE A 143 -4.38 15.45 -7.19
N ILE A 144 -5.32 15.12 -6.31
CA ILE A 144 -5.48 15.78 -5.02
C ILE A 144 -4.40 15.32 -4.03
N VAL A 145 -3.75 16.27 -3.36
CA VAL A 145 -2.78 16.06 -2.27
C VAL A 145 -3.29 16.58 -0.92
N HIS A 146 -4.24 17.54 -0.94
CA HIS A 146 -4.94 18.00 0.24
C HIS A 146 -6.43 18.10 -0.09
N ARG A 147 -7.26 17.47 0.71
CA ARG A 147 -8.72 17.39 0.49
C ARG A 147 -9.39 18.67 0.96
N ARG A 148 -10.59 18.93 0.44
CA ARG A 148 -11.39 20.09 0.82
C ARG A 148 -11.79 20.09 2.30
N ASP A 149 -11.97 18.92 2.88
CA ASP A 149 -12.29 18.72 4.29
C ASP A 149 -11.08 18.87 5.24
N GLY A 150 -9.93 19.30 4.72
CA GLY A 150 -8.71 19.54 5.50
C GLY A 150 -7.84 18.33 5.71
N LEU A 151 -8.23 17.16 5.20
CA LEU A 151 -7.42 15.94 5.34
C LEU A 151 -6.33 15.87 4.27
N ILE A 152 -5.18 15.34 4.66
CA ILE A 152 -4.09 15.02 3.74
C ILE A 152 -4.50 13.84 2.87
N ALA A 153 -4.20 13.87 1.58
CA ALA A 153 -4.46 12.73 0.71
C ALA A 153 -3.35 11.68 0.85
N TYR A 154 -3.76 10.41 0.78
CA TYR A 154 -2.87 9.24 0.91
C TYR A 154 -1.57 9.39 0.11
N GLN A 155 -1.64 9.82 -1.15
CA GLN A 155 -0.47 9.91 -2.02
C GLN A 155 0.63 10.84 -1.47
N LEU A 156 0.26 11.96 -0.86
CA LEU A 156 1.23 12.87 -0.25
C LEU A 156 1.74 12.33 1.08
N ALA A 157 0.82 11.88 1.95
CA ALA A 157 1.16 11.46 3.28
C ALA A 157 2.19 10.32 3.27
N VAL A 158 1.94 9.26 2.48
CA VAL A 158 2.86 8.12 2.40
C VAL A 158 4.23 8.53 1.86
N VAL A 159 4.29 9.43 0.87
CA VAL A 159 5.56 9.89 0.29
C VAL A 159 6.39 10.69 1.30
N VAL A 160 5.74 11.57 2.06
CA VAL A 160 6.43 12.36 3.10
C VAL A 160 6.91 11.47 4.23
N ASP A 161 6.07 10.56 4.72
CA ASP A 161 6.42 9.67 5.82
C ASP A 161 7.53 8.68 5.42
N ASP A 162 7.48 8.14 4.20
CA ASP A 162 8.54 7.28 3.67
C ASP A 162 9.88 8.03 3.61
N HIS A 163 9.87 9.29 3.20
CA HIS A 163 11.07 10.14 3.19
C HIS A 163 11.60 10.38 4.62
N LEU A 164 10.73 10.73 5.56
CA LEU A 164 11.11 10.99 6.96
C LEU A 164 11.68 9.75 7.65
N GLN A 165 11.15 8.58 7.33
CA GLN A 165 11.60 7.31 7.88
C GLN A 165 12.81 6.71 7.12
N GLY A 166 13.23 7.32 6.00
CA GLY A 166 14.34 6.83 5.18
C GLY A 166 14.04 5.49 4.52
N ILE A 167 12.78 5.26 4.09
CA ILE A 167 12.37 4.03 3.43
C ILE A 167 13.10 3.88 2.08
N THR A 168 13.74 2.75 1.89
CA THR A 168 14.51 2.41 0.68
C THR A 168 13.80 1.39 -0.20
N ASP A 169 12.94 0.56 0.38
CA ASP A 169 12.24 -0.55 -0.28
C ASP A 169 10.78 -0.61 0.13
N ILE A 170 9.90 -0.77 -0.85
CA ILE A 170 8.45 -0.87 -0.64
C ILE A 170 7.96 -2.18 -1.23
N VAL A 171 7.54 -3.11 -0.36
CA VAL A 171 6.90 -4.37 -0.73
C VAL A 171 5.43 -4.31 -0.34
N ARG A 172 4.53 -4.32 -1.32
CA ARG A 172 3.09 -4.14 -1.10
C ARG A 172 2.24 -4.87 -2.14
N GLY A 173 0.92 -4.91 -1.96
CA GLY A 173 0.02 -5.53 -2.92
C GLY A 173 -0.03 -4.77 -4.25
N ILE A 174 -0.16 -5.51 -5.36
CA ILE A 174 -0.25 -4.96 -6.73
C ILE A 174 -1.46 -4.02 -6.93
N ASP A 175 -2.45 -4.10 -6.07
CA ASP A 175 -3.58 -3.16 -6.08
C ASP A 175 -3.19 -1.69 -5.80
N LEU A 176 -1.95 -1.47 -5.34
CA LEU A 176 -1.35 -0.15 -5.18
C LEU A 176 -0.39 0.23 -6.32
N MET A 177 -0.24 -0.61 -7.33
CA MET A 177 0.61 -0.34 -8.50
C MET A 177 0.26 1.01 -9.15
N ASP A 178 -1.02 1.24 -9.37
CA ASP A 178 -1.53 2.49 -9.96
C ASP A 178 -1.25 3.75 -9.12
N SER A 179 -0.91 3.60 -7.86
CA SER A 179 -0.51 4.72 -6.99
C SER A 179 0.96 5.10 -7.17
N THR A 180 1.80 4.16 -7.60
CA THR A 180 3.25 4.32 -7.66
C THR A 180 3.71 5.48 -8.55
N PRO A 181 3.21 5.67 -9.79
CA PRO A 181 3.61 6.80 -10.61
C PRO A 181 3.29 8.17 -9.98
N ARG A 182 2.15 8.29 -9.28
CA ARG A 182 1.78 9.52 -8.56
C ARG A 182 2.69 9.78 -7.37
N GLN A 183 3.12 8.73 -6.67
CA GLN A 183 4.05 8.83 -5.55
C GLN A 183 5.45 9.19 -6.05
N ILE A 184 5.94 8.58 -7.11
CA ILE A 184 7.21 8.93 -7.76
C ILE A 184 7.18 10.38 -8.25
N TRP A 185 6.07 10.82 -8.84
CA TRP A 185 5.91 12.22 -9.25
C TRP A 185 6.04 13.19 -8.08
N LEU A 186 5.43 12.89 -6.93
CA LEU A 186 5.58 13.70 -5.72
C LEU A 186 7.01 13.68 -5.19
N GLN A 187 7.67 12.51 -5.18
CA GLN A 187 9.08 12.40 -4.79
C GLN A 187 9.97 13.31 -5.66
N LEU A 188 9.78 13.28 -6.98
CA LEU A 188 10.51 14.14 -7.91
C LEU A 188 10.26 15.62 -7.64
N LEU A 189 9.01 16.04 -7.42
CA LEU A 189 8.66 17.42 -7.17
C LEU A 189 9.18 17.95 -5.83
N LEU A 190 9.28 17.09 -4.81
CA LEU A 190 9.77 17.40 -3.48
C LEU A 190 11.29 17.19 -3.32
N GLY A 191 11.95 16.61 -4.32
CA GLY A 191 13.38 16.30 -4.26
C GLY A 191 13.72 15.14 -3.33
N TYR A 192 12.76 14.21 -3.10
CA TYR A 192 12.95 13.02 -2.28
C TYR A 192 13.53 11.87 -3.10
N ALA A 193 14.24 10.97 -2.43
CA ALA A 193 14.70 9.73 -3.06
C ALA A 193 13.51 8.82 -3.40
N THR A 194 13.58 8.14 -4.55
CA THR A 194 12.58 7.14 -4.95
C THR A 194 13.00 5.78 -4.41
N PRO A 195 12.16 5.11 -3.59
CA PRO A 195 12.43 3.75 -3.12
C PRO A 195 12.37 2.72 -4.26
N ALA A 196 12.94 1.55 -4.04
CA ALA A 196 12.70 0.38 -4.87
C ALA A 196 11.30 -0.18 -4.61
N TYR A 197 10.56 -0.51 -5.68
CA TYR A 197 9.20 -1.04 -5.57
C TYR A 197 9.14 -2.53 -5.88
N CYS A 198 8.27 -3.23 -5.16
CA CYS A 198 8.00 -4.65 -5.32
C CYS A 198 6.51 -4.91 -5.07
N HIS A 199 5.74 -5.12 -6.13
CA HIS A 199 4.30 -5.35 -6.02
C HIS A 199 3.98 -6.84 -6.09
N ILE A 200 3.60 -7.41 -4.93
CA ILE A 200 3.21 -8.82 -4.80
C ILE A 200 1.76 -9.03 -5.24
N PRO A 201 1.38 -10.26 -5.66
CA PRO A 201 0.01 -10.55 -6.06
C PRO A 201 -1.00 -10.32 -4.93
N VAL A 202 -2.24 -9.95 -5.31
CA VAL A 202 -3.35 -9.85 -4.36
C VAL A 202 -4.04 -11.19 -4.17
N ALA A 203 -4.47 -11.47 -2.95
CA ALA A 203 -5.25 -12.65 -2.64
C ALA A 203 -6.69 -12.52 -3.15
N ILE A 204 -7.12 -13.48 -3.96
CA ILE A 204 -8.47 -13.57 -4.52
C ILE A 204 -9.17 -14.84 -4.02
N ASN A 205 -10.51 -14.84 -4.00
CA ASN A 205 -11.31 -16.04 -3.79
C ASN A 205 -11.52 -16.79 -5.13
N ASP A 206 -12.18 -17.96 -5.07
CA ASP A 206 -12.47 -18.79 -6.23
C ASP A 206 -13.36 -18.12 -7.30
N ARG A 207 -13.96 -16.97 -6.96
CA ARG A 207 -14.75 -16.14 -7.87
C ARG A 207 -13.96 -14.97 -8.47
N GLY A 208 -12.64 -14.91 -8.27
CA GLY A 208 -11.78 -13.82 -8.73
C GLY A 208 -11.97 -12.50 -7.97
N GLN A 209 -12.63 -12.53 -6.79
CA GLN A 209 -12.85 -11.32 -6.01
C GLN A 209 -11.72 -11.17 -4.96
N LYS A 210 -11.17 -9.97 -4.83
CA LYS A 210 -10.18 -9.66 -3.82
C LYS A 210 -10.73 -9.97 -2.42
N LEU A 211 -9.99 -10.77 -1.65
CA LEU A 211 -10.43 -11.21 -0.31
C LEU A 211 -10.74 -10.04 0.63
N SER A 212 -9.95 -8.97 0.59
CA SER A 212 -10.18 -7.80 1.44
C SER A 212 -11.48 -7.01 1.13
N LYS A 213 -12.15 -7.29 -0.01
CA LYS A 213 -13.39 -6.65 -0.43
C LYS A 213 -14.60 -7.60 -0.45
N SER A 214 -14.38 -8.89 -0.16
CA SER A 214 -15.49 -9.86 -0.09
C SER A 214 -16.33 -9.60 1.17
N HIS A 215 -17.67 -9.66 1.02
CA HIS A 215 -18.57 -9.55 2.16
C HIS A 215 -18.29 -10.69 3.15
N GLY A 216 -18.05 -10.33 4.42
CA GLY A 216 -17.74 -11.30 5.46
C GLY A 216 -16.26 -11.69 5.60
N THR A 217 -15.32 -10.87 5.09
CA THR A 217 -13.90 -11.08 5.36
C THR A 217 -13.66 -11.20 6.86
N LYS A 218 -13.29 -12.41 7.30
CA LYS A 218 -12.99 -12.68 8.70
C LYS A 218 -11.65 -12.04 9.07
N ARG A 219 -11.54 -11.60 10.33
CA ARG A 219 -10.25 -11.22 10.92
C ARG A 219 -9.31 -12.40 10.86
N VAL A 220 -8.02 -12.11 10.81
CA VAL A 220 -6.99 -13.17 10.87
C VAL A 220 -7.09 -13.84 12.25
N PRO A 221 -7.24 -15.18 12.32
CA PRO A 221 -7.38 -15.90 13.60
C PRO A 221 -6.16 -15.72 14.49
N LEU A 222 -6.32 -15.38 15.76
CA LEU A 222 -5.22 -15.25 16.71
C LEU A 222 -4.89 -16.55 17.47
N ASP A 223 -5.76 -17.53 17.38
CA ASP A 223 -5.65 -18.83 18.08
C ASP A 223 -4.89 -19.91 17.30
N GLN A 224 -4.49 -19.63 16.06
CA GLN A 224 -3.76 -20.56 15.18
C GLN A 224 -2.65 -19.85 14.38
N PRO A 225 -1.76 -19.09 15.03
CA PRO A 225 -0.78 -18.28 14.31
C PRO A 225 0.21 -19.13 13.51
N GLU A 226 0.63 -20.29 13.99
CA GLU A 226 1.55 -21.21 13.29
C GLU A 226 0.93 -21.69 11.97
N ARG A 227 -0.30 -22.18 12.05
CA ARG A 227 -1.03 -22.67 10.87
C ARG A 227 -1.23 -21.58 9.82
N MET A 228 -1.58 -20.38 10.28
CA MET A 228 -1.78 -19.23 9.40
C MET A 228 -0.49 -18.76 8.76
N LEU A 229 0.61 -18.72 9.50
CA LEU A 229 1.93 -18.37 8.98
C LEU A 229 2.39 -19.40 7.95
N PHE A 230 2.27 -20.69 8.26
CA PHE A 230 2.60 -21.78 7.34
C PHE A 230 1.80 -21.65 6.03
N ALA A 231 0.48 -21.44 6.11
CA ALA A 231 -0.37 -21.28 4.94
C ALA A 231 -0.05 -19.99 4.16
N ALA A 232 0.36 -18.89 4.84
CA ALA A 232 0.82 -17.68 4.17
C ALA A 232 2.09 -17.93 3.35
N LEU A 233 3.06 -18.68 3.90
CA LEU A 233 4.28 -19.07 3.18
C LEU A 233 3.98 -19.95 1.97
N GLN A 234 3.07 -20.93 2.11
CA GLN A 234 2.62 -21.74 0.98
C GLN A 234 1.94 -20.86 -0.10
N THR A 235 1.07 -19.96 0.33
CA THR A 235 0.39 -19.00 -0.58
C THR A 235 1.40 -18.13 -1.31
N LEU A 236 2.46 -17.70 -0.64
CA LEU A 236 3.56 -16.95 -1.23
C LEU A 236 4.56 -17.83 -2.01
N GLY A 237 4.22 -19.08 -2.31
CA GLY A 237 5.00 -19.97 -3.15
C GLY A 237 6.33 -20.45 -2.53
N GLN A 238 6.49 -20.36 -1.20
CA GLN A 238 7.78 -20.70 -0.55
C GLN A 238 7.96 -22.20 -0.28
N HIS A 239 6.91 -23.01 -0.42
CA HIS A 239 6.95 -24.49 -0.27
C HIS A 239 7.60 -24.98 1.03
N PRO A 240 7.15 -24.52 2.23
CA PRO A 240 7.69 -25.02 3.49
C PRO A 240 7.52 -26.54 3.61
N PRO A 241 8.50 -27.28 4.18
CA PRO A 241 8.39 -28.71 4.44
C PRO A 241 7.15 -29.05 5.28
N ALA A 242 6.51 -30.19 5.01
CA ALA A 242 5.26 -30.57 5.66
C ALA A 242 5.39 -30.71 7.19
N GLU A 243 6.57 -31.02 7.68
CA GLU A 243 6.89 -31.18 9.10
C GLU A 243 6.70 -29.84 9.86
N LEU A 244 6.91 -28.71 9.18
CA LEU A 244 6.72 -27.37 9.78
C LEU A 244 5.25 -27.04 10.03
N ASN A 245 4.30 -27.75 9.46
CA ASN A 245 2.87 -27.53 9.73
C ASN A 245 2.47 -27.83 11.20
N SER A 246 3.29 -28.60 11.92
CA SER A 246 3.13 -28.89 13.35
C SER A 246 4.23 -28.29 14.23
N ALA A 247 5.08 -27.45 13.67
CA ALA A 247 6.17 -26.78 14.37
C ALA A 247 5.69 -25.49 15.07
N GLY A 248 6.50 -25.00 16.00
CA GLY A 248 6.27 -23.70 16.62
C GLY A 248 6.60 -22.52 15.70
N LEU A 249 6.07 -21.33 16.02
CA LEU A 249 6.31 -20.10 15.24
C LEU A 249 7.80 -19.82 14.99
N ALA A 250 8.64 -20.01 16.01
CA ALA A 250 10.07 -19.76 15.89
C ALA A 250 10.75 -20.61 14.81
N ASP A 251 10.38 -21.89 14.72
CA ASP A 251 10.93 -22.82 13.71
C ASP A 251 10.44 -22.44 12.30
N ILE A 252 9.16 -22.05 12.18
CA ILE A 252 8.59 -21.62 10.90
C ILE A 252 9.27 -20.33 10.42
N TRP A 253 9.47 -19.35 11.32
CA TRP A 253 10.17 -18.10 10.98
C TRP A 253 11.64 -18.35 10.63
N ALA A 254 12.35 -19.18 11.40
CA ALA A 254 13.75 -19.53 11.11
C ALA A 254 13.88 -20.12 9.71
N TRP A 255 13.03 -21.09 9.38
CA TRP A 255 13.01 -21.66 8.04
C TRP A 255 12.66 -20.62 6.97
N ALA A 256 11.67 -19.77 7.21
CA ALA A 256 11.23 -18.77 6.25
C ALA A 256 12.34 -17.74 5.95
N LEU A 257 13.06 -17.26 6.95
CA LEU A 257 14.19 -16.33 6.79
C LEU A 257 15.31 -16.92 5.94
N ASP A 258 15.66 -18.20 6.19
CA ASP A 258 16.71 -18.88 5.43
C ASP A 258 16.31 -19.11 3.97
N ASN A 259 15.05 -19.46 3.73
CA ASN A 259 14.57 -19.95 2.42
C ASN A 259 13.80 -18.89 1.61
N TRP A 260 13.57 -17.68 2.15
CA TRP A 260 12.79 -16.64 1.44
C TRP A 260 13.34 -16.34 0.05
N ASN A 261 12.45 -16.42 -0.92
CA ASN A 261 12.72 -16.04 -2.30
C ASN A 261 11.50 -15.32 -2.90
N ILE A 262 11.53 -13.99 -2.95
CA ILE A 262 10.43 -13.21 -3.50
C ILE A 262 10.21 -13.44 -5.00
N GLN A 263 11.24 -13.89 -5.74
CA GLN A 263 11.19 -14.08 -7.19
C GLN A 263 10.26 -15.21 -7.63
N VAL A 264 9.85 -16.10 -6.74
CA VAL A 264 8.83 -17.12 -7.06
C VAL A 264 7.47 -16.51 -7.40
N LEU A 265 7.24 -15.24 -7.04
CA LEU A 265 6.03 -14.47 -7.32
C LEU A 265 6.15 -13.63 -8.61
N ASN A 266 7.22 -13.79 -9.38
CA ASN A 266 7.50 -12.98 -10.57
C ASN A 266 6.33 -12.98 -11.56
N ALA A 267 5.94 -11.78 -12.02
CA ALA A 267 4.84 -11.53 -12.97
C ALA A 267 3.46 -12.09 -12.56
N GLN A 268 3.27 -12.47 -11.30
CA GLN A 268 1.95 -12.86 -10.79
C GLN A 268 1.21 -11.61 -10.30
N THR A 269 -0.06 -11.49 -10.66
CA THR A 269 -0.94 -10.39 -10.22
C THR A 269 -1.97 -10.83 -9.19
N GLU A 270 -2.35 -12.10 -9.21
CA GLU A 270 -3.36 -12.70 -8.35
C GLU A 270 -2.87 -14.04 -7.79
N ILE A 271 -3.31 -14.37 -6.59
CA ILE A 271 -2.97 -15.62 -5.91
C ILE A 271 -4.19 -16.14 -5.11
N ILE A 272 -4.42 -17.45 -5.16
CA ILE A 272 -5.48 -18.09 -4.38
C ILE A 272 -4.86 -18.60 -3.06
N PRO A 273 -5.33 -18.15 -1.89
CA PRO A 273 -4.78 -18.60 -0.61
C PRO A 273 -5.04 -20.06 -0.32
N PHE A 274 -4.03 -20.74 0.18
CA PHE A 274 -4.10 -22.16 0.56
C PHE A 274 -5.20 -22.47 1.61
N LEU A 275 -5.55 -21.49 2.45
CA LEU A 275 -6.59 -21.66 3.48
C LEU A 275 -8.02 -21.83 2.95
N ASN A 276 -8.32 -21.35 1.74
CA ASN A 276 -9.63 -21.60 1.15
C ASN A 276 -9.87 -23.09 0.88
N ALA A 277 -8.83 -23.84 0.52
CA ALA A 277 -8.91 -25.29 0.34
C ALA A 277 -9.11 -26.07 1.66
N LEU A 278 -8.77 -25.48 2.81
CA LEU A 278 -8.89 -26.12 4.13
C LEU A 278 -10.25 -25.86 4.80
N ALA A 279 -10.89 -24.73 4.50
CA ALA A 279 -12.22 -24.40 5.05
C ALA A 279 -13.33 -25.25 4.42
N GLU A 280 -13.15 -25.76 3.20
CA GLU A 280 -14.12 -26.64 2.52
C GLU A 280 -14.07 -28.08 3.04
N THR A 281 -12.95 -28.55 3.56
CA THR A 281 -12.81 -29.90 4.15
C THR A 281 -13.46 -30.03 5.53
N GLU A 282 -13.60 -28.94 6.30
CA GLU A 282 -14.29 -28.96 7.60
C GLU A 282 -15.81 -28.86 7.48
N ASN A 283 -16.35 -28.31 6.39
CA ASN A 283 -17.80 -28.26 6.12
C ASN A 283 -18.34 -29.49 5.37
N GLY A 284 -17.51 -30.42 4.97
CA GLY A 284 -17.88 -31.64 4.28
C GLY A 284 -18.05 -32.87 5.19
N LEU A 285 -17.96 -32.71 6.50
CA LEU A 285 -18.09 -33.78 7.52
C LEU A 285 -19.22 -33.52 8.54
N SER A 286 -20.32 -32.90 8.11
CA SER A 286 -21.54 -32.81 8.92
C SER A 286 -22.73 -33.46 8.22
#